data_4e2bfb939ea0b84dbbdd1ea723135583
#
_entry.id   4e2bfb939ea0b84dbbdd1ea723135583
#
_cell.length_a   1.000
_cell.length_b   1.000
_cell.length_c   1.000
_cell.angle_alpha   90.00
_cell.angle_beta   90.00
_cell.angle_gamma   90.00
#
_symmetry.space_group_name_H-M   'P 1'
#
loop_
_entity.id
_entity.type
_entity.pdbx_description
1 polymer ?
#
loop_
_entity_poly.entity_id
_entity_poly.type
_entity_poly.pdbx_seq_one_letter_code
_entity_poly.pdbx_strand_id
1 'polypeptide(L)'
;EAIVTETLTPIAYVGPAEGTPREQWVLKSPAALLDMKICDPAMGSGAFLVQACRWLAGRLVEAWSLAEGSGKTVSVDGEVLDEPGTKEPLPRDTEARTVIARRLIAERCLYGVDLNPLAVELAKLSIWLVTLAKGRPFGFLDHNLCCGDSLLGIHRLDQLTELTMTPTGKGQQRLFGQNIERAVHEAIELRQRLRQMPIRDIRDVEAMARLDADARQKLEVPERIADAFIGEVFAARGSGSGLENALASLAVQAGQVIDGDQDVLAS
;
A
#
# COMPACT_ATOMS: atom_id res chain seq x y z
N GLU A 1 -16.70 14.03 -6.12
CA GLU A 1 -16.49 14.69 -4.82
C GLU A 1 -17.42 14.11 -3.75
N ALA A 2 -18.75 14.01 -3.98
CA ALA A 2 -19.70 13.46 -3.02
C ALA A 2 -19.32 12.04 -2.57
N ILE A 3 -19.01 11.12 -3.51
CA ILE A 3 -18.62 9.73 -3.19
C ILE A 3 -17.41 9.70 -2.24
N VAL A 4 -16.36 10.49 -2.54
CA VAL A 4 -15.16 10.56 -1.69
C VAL A 4 -15.51 11.04 -0.28
N THR A 5 -16.34 12.08 -0.17
CA THR A 5 -16.76 12.61 1.12
C THR A 5 -17.53 11.57 1.93
N GLU A 6 -18.51 10.90 1.32
CA GLU A 6 -19.31 9.87 2.01
C GLU A 6 -18.46 8.64 2.42
N THR A 7 -17.50 8.28 1.58
CA THR A 7 -16.63 7.11 1.85
C THR A 7 -15.57 7.42 2.91
N LEU A 8 -14.95 8.60 2.88
CA LEU A 8 -13.80 8.91 3.73
C LEU A 8 -14.18 9.57 5.07
N THR A 9 -15.32 10.25 5.15
CA THR A 9 -15.75 10.89 6.40
C THR A 9 -15.85 9.88 7.56
N PRO A 10 -16.47 8.69 7.41
CA PRO A 10 -16.58 7.73 8.51
C PRO A 10 -15.25 7.25 9.06
N ILE A 11 -14.21 7.26 8.24
CA ILE A 11 -12.89 6.75 8.64
C ILE A 11 -11.92 7.84 9.06
N ALA A 12 -12.15 9.10 8.65
CA ALA A 12 -11.30 10.24 9.03
C ALA A 12 -11.67 10.85 10.40
N TYR A 13 -12.87 10.56 10.89
CA TYR A 13 -13.35 11.07 12.18
C TYR A 13 -13.58 9.94 13.18
N VAL A 14 -13.50 10.25 14.46
CA VAL A 14 -14.00 9.43 15.57
C VAL A 14 -15.44 9.86 15.82
N GLY A 15 -16.36 8.91 16.01
CA GLY A 15 -17.78 9.17 16.24
C GLY A 15 -18.73 8.55 15.21
N PRO A 16 -18.46 8.60 13.89
CA PRO A 16 -19.39 8.02 12.91
C PRO A 16 -19.64 6.51 13.10
N ALA A 17 -18.60 5.74 13.37
CA ALA A 17 -18.69 4.29 13.57
C ALA A 17 -19.43 3.93 14.86
N GLU A 18 -19.41 4.81 15.85
CA GLU A 18 -20.09 4.67 17.14
C GLU A 18 -21.53 5.18 17.12
N GLY A 19 -22.02 5.68 15.96
CA GLY A 19 -23.34 6.27 15.83
C GLY A 19 -23.51 7.62 16.52
N THR A 20 -22.40 8.31 16.83
CA THR A 20 -22.39 9.62 17.48
C THR A 20 -22.96 10.70 16.54
N PRO A 21 -23.75 11.68 17.03
CA PRO A 21 -24.20 12.80 16.23
C PRO A 21 -23.05 13.58 15.58
N ARG A 22 -23.29 14.08 14.37
CA ARG A 22 -22.25 14.74 13.54
C ARG A 22 -21.55 15.90 14.25
N GLU A 23 -22.26 16.62 15.10
CA GLU A 23 -21.77 17.75 15.87
C GLU A 23 -20.73 17.36 16.92
N GLN A 24 -20.65 16.07 17.25
CA GLN A 24 -19.72 15.52 18.23
C GLN A 24 -18.56 14.73 17.56
N TRP A 25 -18.50 14.71 16.24
CA TRP A 25 -17.41 14.05 15.54
C TRP A 25 -16.09 14.78 15.76
N VAL A 26 -15.04 14.01 16.04
CA VAL A 26 -13.71 14.54 16.28
C VAL A 26 -12.79 14.09 15.15
N LEU A 27 -12.15 15.06 14.50
CA LEU A 27 -11.16 14.76 13.46
C LEU A 27 -9.99 13.97 14.07
N LYS A 28 -9.57 12.90 13.40
CA LYS A 28 -8.43 12.09 13.83
C LYS A 28 -7.13 12.90 13.82
N SER A 29 -6.17 12.49 14.64
CA SER A 29 -4.86 13.14 14.72
C SER A 29 -4.10 13.06 13.37
N PRO A 30 -3.15 13.97 13.10
CA PRO A 30 -2.33 13.94 11.90
C PRO A 30 -1.66 12.58 11.65
N ALA A 31 -1.12 11.94 12.68
CA ALA A 31 -0.52 10.62 12.59
C ALA A 31 -1.54 9.55 12.16
N ALA A 32 -2.74 9.57 12.74
CA ALA A 32 -3.81 8.63 12.40
C ALA A 32 -4.33 8.83 10.96
N LEU A 33 -4.41 10.08 10.48
CA LEU A 33 -4.77 10.38 9.09
C LEU A 33 -3.70 9.90 8.12
N LEU A 34 -2.41 10.09 8.44
CA LEU A 34 -1.28 9.64 7.61
C LEU A 34 -1.06 8.13 7.66
N ASP A 35 -1.66 7.44 8.61
CA ASP A 35 -1.62 5.97 8.69
C ASP A 35 -2.77 5.27 7.94
N MET A 36 -3.75 6.03 7.44
CA MET A 36 -4.86 5.48 6.65
C MET A 36 -4.36 4.85 5.35
N LYS A 37 -5.06 3.79 4.92
CA LYS A 37 -4.82 3.11 3.65
C LYS A 37 -6.10 3.16 2.82
N ILE A 38 -6.03 3.83 1.69
CA ILE A 38 -7.13 3.99 0.76
C ILE A 38 -6.72 3.33 -0.54
N CYS A 39 -7.42 2.28 -0.90
CA CYS A 39 -7.16 1.51 -2.09
C CYS A 39 -8.36 1.61 -3.04
N ASP A 40 -8.08 1.94 -4.30
CA ASP A 40 -9.02 1.81 -5.41
C ASP A 40 -8.61 0.58 -6.23
N PRO A 41 -9.38 -0.52 -6.17
CA PRO A 41 -9.03 -1.77 -6.84
C PRO A 41 -9.29 -1.77 -8.37
N ALA A 42 -9.84 -0.69 -8.91
CA ALA A 42 -10.10 -0.49 -10.34
C ALA A 42 -9.93 0.98 -10.69
N MET A 43 -8.74 1.52 -10.40
CA MET A 43 -8.49 2.96 -10.30
C MET A 43 -8.60 3.75 -11.61
N GLY A 44 -8.55 3.08 -12.77
CA GLY A 44 -8.50 3.75 -14.05
C GLY A 44 -7.35 4.77 -14.12
N SER A 45 -7.63 5.99 -14.56
CA SER A 45 -6.66 7.10 -14.56
C SER A 45 -6.49 7.79 -13.18
N GLY A 46 -6.99 7.19 -12.09
CA GLY A 46 -6.82 7.67 -10.73
C GLY A 46 -7.76 8.81 -10.30
N ALA A 47 -8.88 9.01 -10.98
CA ALA A 47 -9.79 10.11 -10.68
C ALA A 47 -10.32 10.09 -9.23
N PHE A 48 -10.67 8.92 -8.70
CA PHE A 48 -11.07 8.76 -7.30
C PHE A 48 -9.90 9.07 -6.35
N LEU A 49 -8.71 8.52 -6.61
CA LEU A 49 -7.52 8.72 -5.79
C LEU A 49 -7.08 10.19 -5.76
N VAL A 50 -7.19 10.92 -6.88
CA VAL A 50 -6.93 12.36 -6.95
C VAL A 50 -7.87 13.14 -6.05
N GLN A 51 -9.16 12.82 -6.06
CA GLN A 51 -10.13 13.48 -5.18
C GLN A 51 -9.95 13.09 -3.71
N ALA A 52 -9.62 11.82 -3.44
CA ALA A 52 -9.26 11.35 -2.10
C ALA A 52 -8.02 12.09 -1.57
N CYS A 53 -7.00 12.27 -2.41
CA CYS A 53 -5.81 13.06 -2.09
C CYS A 53 -6.17 14.49 -1.66
N ARG A 54 -6.96 15.17 -2.46
CA ARG A 54 -7.39 16.56 -2.17
C ARG A 54 -8.20 16.67 -0.89
N TRP A 55 -9.15 15.77 -0.71
CA TRP A 55 -10.03 15.78 0.44
C TRP A 55 -9.27 15.50 1.74
N LEU A 56 -8.45 14.45 1.78
CA LEU A 56 -7.64 14.08 2.94
C LEU A 56 -6.57 15.12 3.26
N ALA A 57 -5.94 15.71 2.24
CA ALA A 57 -4.99 16.81 2.46
C ALA A 57 -5.64 17.99 3.16
N GLY A 58 -6.89 18.33 2.81
CA GLY A 58 -7.66 19.33 3.54
C GLY A 58 -7.87 18.96 5.01
N ARG A 59 -8.22 17.71 5.31
CA ARG A 59 -8.37 17.21 6.69
C ARG A 59 -7.05 17.20 7.44
N LEU A 60 -5.95 16.85 6.78
CA LEU A 60 -4.62 16.85 7.39
C LEU A 60 -4.17 18.27 7.76
N VAL A 61 -4.39 19.26 6.89
CA VAL A 61 -4.10 20.69 7.19
C VAL A 61 -4.92 21.18 8.38
N GLU A 62 -6.21 20.79 8.45
CA GLU A 62 -7.07 21.09 9.59
C GLU A 62 -6.53 20.44 10.88
N ALA A 63 -6.16 19.19 10.85
CA ALA A 63 -5.60 18.46 12.00
C ALA A 63 -4.28 19.07 12.48
N TRP A 64 -3.43 19.53 11.57
CA TRP A 64 -2.22 20.27 11.92
C TRP A 64 -2.53 21.59 12.62
N SER A 65 -3.50 22.33 12.11
CA SER A 65 -3.91 23.60 12.72
C SER A 65 -4.47 23.41 14.14
N LEU A 66 -5.22 22.32 14.37
CA LEU A 66 -5.70 21.93 15.70
C LEU A 66 -4.55 21.57 16.66
N ALA A 67 -3.56 20.84 16.16
CA ALA A 67 -2.37 20.47 16.95
C ALA A 67 -1.57 21.73 17.35
N GLU A 68 -1.33 22.64 16.41
CA GLU A 68 -0.64 23.91 16.68
C GLU A 68 -1.44 24.81 17.63
N GLY A 69 -2.77 24.84 17.49
CA GLY A 69 -3.67 25.55 18.42
C GLY A 69 -3.60 25.02 19.86
N SER A 70 -3.16 23.77 20.04
CA SER A 70 -2.90 23.18 21.37
C SER A 70 -1.44 23.35 21.85
N GLY A 71 -0.64 24.19 21.17
CA GLY A 71 0.74 24.51 21.56
C GLY A 71 1.80 23.55 21.03
N LYS A 72 1.46 22.64 20.11
CA LYS A 72 2.41 21.71 19.49
C LYS A 72 3.05 22.30 18.24
N THR A 73 4.17 21.73 17.81
CA THR A 73 4.86 22.08 16.56
C THR A 73 4.68 20.95 15.53
N VAL A 74 4.50 21.31 14.26
CA VAL A 74 4.38 20.33 13.17
C VAL A 74 5.56 20.47 12.21
N SER A 75 6.17 19.35 11.84
CA SER A 75 7.27 19.31 10.87
C SER A 75 6.77 19.15 9.43
N VAL A 76 7.62 19.44 8.45
CA VAL A 76 7.33 19.21 7.01
C VAL A 76 7.10 17.73 6.68
N ASP A 77 7.55 16.81 7.51
CA ASP A 77 7.30 15.37 7.40
C ASP A 77 5.95 14.96 8.01
N GLY A 78 5.16 15.92 8.49
CA GLY A 78 3.82 15.72 9.07
C GLY A 78 3.81 15.25 10.53
N GLU A 79 4.94 15.22 11.19
CA GLU A 79 5.04 14.82 12.60
C GLU A 79 4.66 15.96 13.54
N VAL A 80 3.93 15.60 14.58
CA VAL A 80 3.54 16.53 15.66
C VAL A 80 4.49 16.35 16.83
N LEU A 81 5.14 17.44 17.24
CA LEU A 81 6.15 17.48 18.29
C LEU A 81 5.66 18.36 19.43
N ASP A 82 5.92 17.94 20.67
CA ASP A 82 5.57 18.73 21.87
C ASP A 82 6.46 19.98 22.01
N GLU A 83 7.72 19.90 21.55
CA GLU A 83 8.66 21.02 21.52
C GLU A 83 9.25 21.22 20.12
N PRO A 84 9.69 22.45 19.77
CA PRO A 84 10.42 22.69 18.53
C PRO A 84 11.71 21.86 18.51
N GLY A 85 11.76 20.88 17.58
CA GLY A 85 12.91 19.99 17.40
C GLY A 85 13.89 20.48 16.35
N THR A 86 14.82 19.61 15.97
CA THR A 86 15.79 19.82 14.87
C THR A 86 15.17 19.66 13.48
N LYS A 87 13.90 19.21 13.37
CA LYS A 87 13.20 19.00 12.11
C LYS A 87 12.70 20.33 11.56
N GLU A 88 12.75 20.44 10.23
CA GLU A 88 12.22 21.61 9.52
C GLU A 88 10.73 21.81 9.85
N PRO A 89 10.33 22.99 10.37
CA PRO A 89 8.94 23.25 10.74
C PRO A 89 8.07 23.42 9.48
N LEU A 90 6.78 23.09 9.63
CA LEU A 90 5.80 23.29 8.60
C LEU A 90 5.66 24.80 8.26
N PRO A 91 5.62 25.19 6.98
CA PRO A 91 5.47 26.59 6.60
C PRO A 91 4.14 27.16 7.12
N ARG A 92 4.08 28.49 7.31
CA ARG A 92 2.84 29.18 7.76
C ARG A 92 1.86 29.39 6.62
N ASP A 93 2.35 29.44 5.39
CA ASP A 93 1.53 29.65 4.20
C ASP A 93 0.60 28.46 3.94
N THR A 94 -0.69 28.71 3.79
CA THR A 94 -1.72 27.67 3.62
C THR A 94 -1.57 26.90 2.30
N GLU A 95 -1.11 27.55 1.23
CA GLU A 95 -0.89 26.90 -0.05
C GLU A 95 0.27 25.90 0.05
N ALA A 96 1.40 26.34 0.63
CA ALA A 96 2.56 25.49 0.87
C ALA A 96 2.19 24.30 1.77
N ARG A 97 1.41 24.49 2.83
CA ARG A 97 0.87 23.41 3.68
C ARG A 97 0.03 22.41 2.91
N THR A 98 -0.85 22.91 2.05
CA THR A 98 -1.73 22.07 1.24
C THR A 98 -0.91 21.19 0.27
N VAL A 99 0.14 21.74 -0.34
CA VAL A 99 1.03 20.99 -1.23
C VAL A 99 1.76 19.90 -0.45
N ILE A 100 2.31 20.22 0.72
CA ILE A 100 2.98 19.23 1.61
C ILE A 100 1.98 18.14 2.02
N ALA A 101 0.78 18.52 2.44
CA ALA A 101 -0.26 17.56 2.82
C ALA A 101 -0.61 16.60 1.67
N ARG A 102 -0.80 17.11 0.44
CA ARG A 102 -1.09 16.28 -0.73
C ARG A 102 0.03 15.29 -1.01
N ARG A 103 1.29 15.70 -0.90
CA ARG A 103 2.44 14.81 -1.08
C ARG A 103 2.44 13.68 -0.06
N LEU A 104 2.34 14.01 1.23
CA LEU A 104 2.33 13.02 2.30
C LEU A 104 1.15 12.03 2.17
N ILE A 105 -0.04 12.53 1.82
CA ILE A 105 -1.21 11.68 1.57
C ILE A 105 -0.97 10.75 0.38
N ALA A 106 -0.46 11.28 -0.75
CA ALA A 106 -0.19 10.46 -1.93
C ALA A 106 0.83 9.34 -1.65
N GLU A 107 1.90 9.68 -0.93
CA GLU A 107 3.00 8.76 -0.63
C GLU A 107 2.64 7.70 0.41
N ARG A 108 1.78 8.04 1.39
CA ARG A 108 1.53 7.17 2.55
C ARG A 108 0.16 6.51 2.58
N CYS A 109 -0.84 7.13 1.94
CA CYS A 109 -2.23 6.73 2.12
C CYS A 109 -2.88 6.13 0.88
N LEU A 110 -2.44 6.50 -0.33
CA LEU A 110 -3.12 6.13 -1.56
C LEU A 110 -2.52 4.87 -2.18
N TYR A 111 -3.38 3.94 -2.54
CA TYR A 111 -3.07 2.69 -3.22
C TYR A 111 -4.07 2.48 -4.35
N GLY A 112 -3.62 1.87 -5.44
CA GLY A 112 -4.50 1.58 -6.56
C GLY A 112 -4.02 0.41 -7.39
N VAL A 113 -4.97 -0.28 -7.99
CA VAL A 113 -4.72 -1.37 -8.95
C VAL A 113 -5.56 -1.12 -10.18
N ASP A 114 -5.00 -1.39 -11.34
CA ASP A 114 -5.75 -1.45 -12.59
C ASP A 114 -5.16 -2.50 -13.52
N LEU A 115 -6.01 -3.16 -14.28
CA LEU A 115 -5.60 -4.19 -15.25
C LEU A 115 -4.87 -3.57 -16.45
N ASN A 116 -5.19 -2.31 -16.78
CA ASN A 116 -4.61 -1.62 -17.92
C ASN A 116 -3.33 -0.86 -17.51
N PRO A 117 -2.14 -1.25 -17.99
CA PRO A 117 -0.88 -0.59 -17.61
C PRO A 117 -0.86 0.90 -18.01
N LEU A 118 -1.51 1.30 -19.09
CA LEU A 118 -1.60 2.70 -19.48
C LEU A 118 -2.44 3.51 -18.47
N ALA A 119 -3.51 2.93 -17.94
CA ALA A 119 -4.32 3.57 -16.89
C ALA A 119 -3.50 3.78 -15.62
N VAL A 120 -2.64 2.82 -15.24
CA VAL A 120 -1.72 2.95 -14.09
C VAL A 120 -0.76 4.14 -14.28
N GLU A 121 -0.14 4.26 -15.46
CA GLU A 121 0.76 5.39 -15.75
C GLU A 121 0.01 6.74 -15.77
N LEU A 122 -1.20 6.78 -16.30
CA LEU A 122 -2.05 7.97 -16.24
C LEU A 122 -2.46 8.32 -14.81
N ALA A 123 -2.72 7.33 -13.96
CA ALA A 123 -3.01 7.56 -12.53
C ALA A 123 -1.81 8.15 -11.80
N LYS A 124 -0.60 7.62 -12.01
CA LYS A 124 0.65 8.17 -11.47
C LYS A 124 0.82 9.63 -11.90
N LEU A 125 0.66 9.92 -13.20
CA LEU A 125 0.75 11.29 -13.73
C LEU A 125 -0.31 12.21 -13.11
N SER A 126 -1.55 11.74 -12.97
CA SER A 126 -2.66 12.50 -12.37
C SER A 126 -2.37 12.88 -10.91
N ILE A 127 -1.83 11.95 -10.13
CA ILE A 127 -1.43 12.21 -8.74
C ILE A 127 -0.21 13.14 -8.69
N TRP A 128 0.78 12.97 -9.55
CA TRP A 128 1.92 13.88 -9.62
C TRP A 128 1.49 15.32 -9.88
N LEU A 129 0.57 15.54 -10.82
CA LEU A 129 0.07 16.88 -11.16
C LEU A 129 -0.59 17.59 -9.95
N VAL A 130 -1.26 16.87 -9.05
CA VAL A 130 -1.88 17.48 -7.86
C VAL A 130 -0.95 17.61 -6.66
N THR A 131 0.21 16.94 -6.71
CA THR A 131 1.23 16.95 -5.66
C THR A 131 2.47 17.76 -6.04
N LEU A 132 2.46 18.43 -7.21
CA LEU A 132 3.58 19.24 -7.69
C LEU A 132 3.99 20.28 -6.65
N ALA A 133 5.28 20.27 -6.31
CA ALA A 133 5.93 21.25 -5.44
C ALA A 133 7.17 21.81 -6.12
N LYS A 134 7.33 23.14 -6.09
CA LYS A 134 8.50 23.81 -6.66
C LYS A 134 9.78 23.34 -5.98
N GLY A 135 10.75 22.91 -6.78
CA GLY A 135 12.07 22.50 -6.28
C GLY A 135 12.11 21.12 -5.58
N ARG A 136 11.03 20.33 -5.68
CA ARG A 136 11.02 18.95 -5.17
C ARG A 136 10.76 17.96 -6.30
N PRO A 137 11.39 16.77 -6.28
CA PRO A 137 11.14 15.73 -7.27
C PRO A 137 9.73 15.18 -7.12
N PHE A 138 9.29 14.46 -8.15
CA PHE A 138 8.05 13.68 -8.09
C PHE A 138 8.18 12.58 -7.02
N GLY A 139 7.06 12.31 -6.32
CA GLY A 139 6.99 11.20 -5.38
C GLY A 139 7.16 9.85 -6.09
N PHE A 140 7.73 8.87 -5.39
CA PHE A 140 7.81 7.50 -5.87
C PHE A 140 6.48 6.79 -5.59
N LEU A 141 5.75 6.41 -6.64
CA LEU A 141 4.40 5.82 -6.55
C LEU A 141 4.32 4.37 -7.06
N ASP A 142 5.43 3.79 -7.54
CA ASP A 142 5.44 2.47 -8.17
C ASP A 142 5.10 1.32 -7.21
N HIS A 143 5.29 1.52 -5.92
CA HIS A 143 4.91 0.56 -4.90
C HIS A 143 3.45 0.71 -4.43
N ASN A 144 2.80 1.81 -4.78
CA ASN A 144 1.43 2.11 -4.38
C ASN A 144 0.41 1.88 -5.50
N LEU A 145 0.82 2.14 -6.75
CA LEU A 145 -0.04 2.05 -7.93
C LEU A 145 0.49 0.93 -8.82
N CYS A 146 -0.23 -0.18 -8.85
CA CYS A 146 0.22 -1.42 -9.47
C CYS A 146 -0.68 -1.82 -10.64
N CYS A 147 -0.06 -2.44 -11.66
CA CYS A 147 -0.79 -3.12 -12.71
C CYS A 147 -1.10 -4.56 -12.28
N GLY A 148 -2.35 -4.99 -12.41
CA GLY A 148 -2.76 -6.33 -12.08
C GLY A 148 -4.26 -6.51 -11.99
N ASP A 149 -4.70 -7.75 -11.84
CA ASP A 149 -6.10 -8.09 -11.61
C ASP A 149 -6.37 -8.11 -10.11
N SER A 150 -7.21 -7.20 -9.63
CA SER A 150 -7.55 -7.08 -8.21
C SER A 150 -8.49 -8.16 -7.68
N LEU A 151 -9.08 -8.96 -8.56
CA LEU A 151 -10.02 -10.04 -8.22
C LEU A 151 -9.37 -11.41 -8.25
N LEU A 152 -8.27 -11.55 -9.00
CA LEU A 152 -7.52 -12.79 -9.09
C LEU A 152 -6.37 -12.79 -8.09
N GLY A 153 -6.19 -13.92 -7.41
CA GLY A 153 -5.06 -14.11 -6.55
C GLY A 153 -5.41 -14.66 -5.17
N ILE A 154 -4.39 -14.70 -4.34
CA ILE A 154 -4.49 -15.07 -2.94
C ILE A 154 -4.64 -13.80 -2.10
N HIS A 155 -5.40 -13.86 -1.03
CA HIS A 155 -5.63 -12.74 -0.10
C HIS A 155 -5.12 -13.01 1.31
N ARG A 156 -4.62 -14.21 1.56
CA ARG A 156 -4.06 -14.64 2.85
C ARG A 156 -2.79 -15.44 2.60
N LEU A 157 -1.77 -15.19 3.41
CA LEU A 157 -0.49 -15.88 3.28
C LEU A 157 -0.60 -17.39 3.54
N ASP A 158 -1.50 -17.81 4.44
CA ASP A 158 -1.74 -19.22 4.73
C ASP A 158 -2.34 -20.01 3.54
N GLN A 159 -3.04 -19.34 2.62
CA GLN A 159 -3.44 -19.98 1.36
C GLN A 159 -2.23 -20.48 0.56
N LEU A 160 -1.15 -19.71 0.56
CA LEU A 160 0.08 -20.06 -0.16
C LEU A 160 0.94 -21.06 0.63
N THR A 161 1.08 -20.86 1.93
CA THR A 161 1.93 -21.74 2.76
C THR A 161 1.32 -23.12 2.99
N GLU A 162 0.00 -23.25 2.95
CA GLU A 162 -0.74 -24.51 3.03
C GLU A 162 -1.14 -25.06 1.64
N LEU A 163 -1.01 -24.29 0.56
CA LEU A 163 -1.51 -24.56 -0.79
C LEU A 163 -2.99 -24.99 -0.77
N THR A 164 -3.84 -24.14 -0.22
CA THR A 164 -5.29 -24.35 -0.18
C THR A 164 -6.06 -23.05 -0.28
N MET A 165 -7.17 -23.03 -1.03
CA MET A 165 -8.02 -21.84 -1.11
C MET A 165 -8.79 -21.58 0.18
N THR A 166 -8.97 -22.60 1.02
CA THR A 166 -9.71 -22.51 2.29
C THR A 166 -8.84 -22.97 3.47
N PRO A 167 -7.80 -22.17 3.85
CA PRO A 167 -6.93 -22.54 4.95
C PRO A 167 -7.69 -22.53 6.28
N THR A 168 -7.46 -23.54 7.08
CA THR A 168 -8.11 -23.67 8.41
C THR A 168 -7.30 -23.03 9.53
N GLY A 169 -6.08 -22.55 9.23
CA GLY A 169 -5.12 -22.06 10.23
C GLY A 169 -4.56 -23.13 11.17
N LYS A 170 -4.97 -24.39 10.95
CA LYS A 170 -4.49 -25.59 11.67
C LYS A 170 -3.92 -26.63 10.70
N GLY A 171 -3.83 -26.27 9.40
CA GLY A 171 -3.26 -27.11 8.36
C GLY A 171 -1.78 -27.35 8.59
N GLN A 172 -1.28 -28.48 8.08
CA GLN A 172 0.16 -28.73 8.06
C GLN A 172 0.82 -27.76 7.08
N GLN A 173 1.59 -26.84 7.62
CA GLN A 173 2.44 -25.96 6.83
C GLN A 173 3.39 -26.81 5.96
N ARG A 174 3.45 -26.54 4.67
CA ARG A 174 4.38 -27.21 3.77
C ARG A 174 5.81 -26.87 4.15
N LEU A 175 6.77 -27.76 3.84
CA LEU A 175 8.19 -27.56 4.18
C LEU A 175 8.75 -26.21 3.70
N PHE A 176 8.28 -25.71 2.56
CA PHE A 176 8.67 -24.41 1.99
C PHE A 176 7.93 -23.21 2.62
N GLY A 177 6.88 -23.44 3.41
CA GLY A 177 6.05 -22.36 3.97
C GLY A 177 6.82 -21.35 4.80
N GLN A 178 7.78 -21.81 5.60
CA GLN A 178 8.65 -20.94 6.40
C GLN A 178 9.55 -20.04 5.54
N ASN A 179 10.02 -20.53 4.38
CA ASN A 179 10.81 -19.72 3.46
C ASN A 179 9.97 -18.62 2.82
N ILE A 180 8.72 -18.93 2.44
CA ILE A 180 7.75 -17.96 1.93
C ILE A 180 7.45 -16.90 3.00
N GLU A 181 7.14 -17.30 4.22
CA GLU A 181 6.85 -16.37 5.33
C GLU A 181 8.04 -15.43 5.58
N ARG A 182 9.26 -15.95 5.58
CA ARG A 182 10.47 -15.14 5.74
C ARG A 182 10.63 -14.15 4.60
N ALA A 183 10.50 -14.59 3.34
CA ALA A 183 10.61 -13.72 2.17
C ALA A 183 9.57 -12.59 2.18
N VAL A 184 8.33 -12.91 2.51
CA VAL A 184 7.25 -11.93 2.66
C VAL A 184 7.54 -10.95 3.80
N HIS A 185 8.03 -11.44 4.94
CA HIS A 185 8.39 -10.58 6.08
C HIS A 185 9.53 -9.61 5.73
N GLU A 186 10.60 -10.10 5.09
CA GLU A 186 11.69 -9.25 4.61
C GLU A 186 11.21 -8.19 3.61
N ALA A 187 10.32 -8.55 2.68
CA ALA A 187 9.74 -7.60 1.73
C ALA A 187 8.88 -6.54 2.43
N ILE A 188 8.10 -6.93 3.45
CA ILE A 188 7.29 -5.98 4.26
C ILE A 188 8.20 -5.01 4.99
N GLU A 189 9.31 -5.45 5.58
CA GLU A 189 10.27 -4.57 6.24
C GLU A 189 10.89 -3.55 5.28
N LEU A 190 11.27 -3.98 4.06
CA LEU A 190 11.80 -3.08 3.04
C LEU A 190 10.77 -2.03 2.63
N ARG A 191 9.51 -2.42 2.42
CA ARG A 191 8.40 -1.50 2.09
C ARG A 191 8.05 -0.56 3.25
N GLN A 192 8.18 -1.00 4.49
CA GLN A 192 8.01 -0.12 5.66
C GLN A 192 9.10 0.95 5.71
N ARG A 193 10.37 0.58 5.45
CA ARG A 193 11.48 1.53 5.36
C ARG A 193 11.26 2.54 4.24
N LEU A 194 10.88 2.06 3.06
CA LEU A 194 10.56 2.89 1.90
C LEU A 194 9.49 3.93 2.26
N ARG A 195 8.39 3.51 2.91
CA ARG A 195 7.27 4.37 3.29
C ARG A 195 7.66 5.45 4.32
N GLN A 196 8.65 5.19 5.15
CA GLN A 196 9.13 6.13 6.16
C GLN A 196 10.18 7.10 5.64
N MET A 197 10.70 6.87 4.41
CA MET A 197 11.73 7.70 3.82
C MET A 197 11.16 9.05 3.37
N PRO A 198 11.70 10.19 3.85
CA PRO A 198 11.30 11.51 3.36
C PRO A 198 11.91 11.75 1.98
N ILE A 199 11.13 12.30 1.04
CA ILE A 199 11.59 12.67 -0.30
C ILE A 199 11.98 14.15 -0.30
N ARG A 200 13.30 14.41 -0.34
CA ARG A 200 13.90 15.75 -0.36
C ARG A 200 14.53 16.07 -1.70
N ASP A 201 15.24 15.10 -2.26
CA ASP A 201 15.92 15.23 -3.55
C ASP A 201 15.76 13.97 -4.42
N ILE A 202 16.35 13.98 -5.61
CA ILE A 202 16.26 12.86 -6.57
C ILE A 202 16.96 11.60 -6.06
N ARG A 203 17.98 11.70 -5.19
CA ARG A 203 18.69 10.56 -4.63
C ARG A 203 17.79 9.77 -3.69
N ASP A 204 16.88 10.44 -2.98
CA ASP A 204 15.88 9.77 -2.14
C ASP A 204 14.94 8.93 -3.01
N VAL A 205 14.49 9.47 -4.15
CA VAL A 205 13.65 8.73 -5.13
C VAL A 205 14.40 7.50 -5.67
N GLU A 206 15.68 7.65 -6.03
CA GLU A 206 16.51 6.53 -6.48
C GLU A 206 16.71 5.47 -5.38
N ALA A 207 16.89 5.89 -4.12
CA ALA A 207 17.00 4.99 -2.99
C ALA A 207 15.69 4.24 -2.72
N MET A 208 14.55 4.92 -2.84
CA MET A 208 13.22 4.28 -2.75
C MET A 208 13.00 3.26 -3.87
N ALA A 209 13.40 3.59 -5.11
CA ALA A 209 13.31 2.66 -6.24
C ALA A 209 14.17 1.40 -6.01
N ARG A 210 15.34 1.52 -5.40
CA ARG A 210 16.19 0.37 -5.03
C ARG A 210 15.50 -0.49 -3.96
N LEU A 211 14.97 0.12 -2.90
CA LEU A 211 14.23 -0.62 -1.87
C LEU A 211 13.00 -1.36 -2.42
N ASP A 212 12.28 -0.76 -3.37
CA ASP A 212 11.16 -1.43 -4.04
C ASP A 212 11.64 -2.59 -4.92
N ALA A 213 12.73 -2.42 -5.66
CA ALA A 213 13.34 -3.49 -6.45
C ALA A 213 13.81 -4.66 -5.57
N ASP A 214 14.46 -4.36 -4.44
CA ASP A 214 14.89 -5.38 -3.47
C ASP A 214 13.67 -6.12 -2.87
N ALA A 215 12.59 -5.40 -2.54
CA ALA A 215 11.37 -6.01 -2.03
C ALA A 215 10.69 -6.91 -3.08
N ARG A 216 10.66 -6.50 -4.35
CA ARG A 216 10.14 -7.32 -5.47
C ARG A 216 10.99 -8.57 -5.67
N GLN A 217 12.30 -8.44 -5.61
CA GLN A 217 13.20 -9.60 -5.73
C GLN A 217 12.95 -10.64 -4.62
N LYS A 218 12.67 -10.21 -3.38
CA LYS A 218 12.30 -11.12 -2.29
C LYS A 218 10.99 -11.86 -2.56
N LEU A 219 10.06 -11.26 -3.28
CA LEU A 219 8.74 -11.82 -3.58
C LEU A 219 8.71 -12.64 -4.88
N GLU A 220 9.75 -12.61 -5.70
CA GLU A 220 9.75 -13.28 -7.01
C GLU A 220 9.37 -14.76 -6.91
N VAL A 221 9.99 -15.51 -6.01
CA VAL A 221 9.67 -16.93 -5.79
C VAL A 221 8.29 -17.15 -5.18
N PRO A 222 7.89 -16.46 -4.10
CA PRO A 222 6.51 -16.51 -3.60
C PRO A 222 5.45 -16.19 -4.63
N GLU A 223 5.66 -15.17 -5.48
CA GLU A 223 4.73 -14.78 -6.55
C GLU A 223 4.61 -15.87 -7.62
N ARG A 224 5.72 -16.46 -8.08
CA ARG A 224 5.70 -17.57 -9.04
C ARG A 224 4.97 -18.80 -8.48
N ILE A 225 5.14 -19.12 -7.21
CA ILE A 225 4.40 -20.22 -6.57
C ILE A 225 2.91 -19.88 -6.47
N ALA A 226 2.57 -18.62 -6.16
CA ALA A 226 1.19 -18.16 -6.11
C ALA A 226 0.51 -18.23 -7.48
N ASP A 227 1.19 -17.81 -8.55
CA ASP A 227 0.68 -17.87 -9.92
C ASP A 227 0.44 -19.31 -10.35
N ALA A 228 1.38 -20.22 -10.10
CA ALA A 228 1.21 -21.64 -10.37
C ALA A 228 0.05 -22.24 -9.56
N PHE A 229 -0.07 -21.89 -8.28
CA PHE A 229 -1.18 -22.34 -7.42
C PHE A 229 -2.55 -21.88 -7.96
N ILE A 230 -2.67 -20.62 -8.34
CA ILE A 230 -3.90 -20.10 -8.94
C ILE A 230 -4.19 -20.77 -10.28
N GLY A 231 -3.16 -20.97 -11.12
CA GLY A 231 -3.28 -21.70 -12.38
C GLY A 231 -3.87 -23.10 -12.21
N GLU A 232 -3.36 -23.89 -11.24
CA GLU A 232 -3.87 -25.24 -10.94
C GLU A 232 -5.31 -25.21 -10.43
N VAL A 233 -5.66 -24.23 -9.57
CA VAL A 233 -7.04 -24.07 -9.08
C VAL A 233 -8.01 -23.79 -10.23
N PHE A 234 -7.62 -22.95 -11.19
CA PHE A 234 -8.44 -22.66 -12.39
C PHE A 234 -8.53 -23.87 -13.31
N ALA A 235 -7.42 -24.54 -13.60
CA ALA A 235 -7.39 -25.72 -14.45
C ALA A 235 -8.28 -26.85 -13.91
N ALA A 236 -8.28 -27.05 -12.61
CA ALA A 236 -9.11 -28.04 -11.93
C ALA A 236 -10.56 -27.58 -11.66
N ARG A 237 -10.95 -26.37 -12.13
CA ARG A 237 -12.27 -25.76 -11.84
C ARG A 237 -12.62 -25.70 -10.34
N GLY A 238 -11.59 -25.55 -9.50
CA GLY A 238 -11.73 -25.29 -8.08
C GLY A 238 -12.02 -26.48 -7.18
N SER A 239 -12.18 -27.74 -7.69
CA SER A 239 -12.51 -28.88 -6.84
C SER A 239 -12.12 -30.24 -7.47
N GLY A 240 -12.01 -31.25 -6.62
CA GLY A 240 -11.88 -32.67 -6.96
C GLY A 240 -10.48 -33.26 -6.74
N SER A 241 -10.38 -34.62 -6.89
CA SER A 241 -9.14 -35.36 -6.70
C SER A 241 -8.02 -34.95 -7.67
N GLY A 242 -8.36 -34.38 -8.82
CA GLY A 242 -7.42 -33.80 -9.77
C GLY A 242 -6.67 -32.60 -9.19
N LEU A 243 -7.37 -31.71 -8.50
CA LEU A 243 -6.77 -30.57 -7.82
C LEU A 243 -5.82 -31.00 -6.69
N GLU A 244 -6.21 -31.98 -5.87
CA GLU A 244 -5.35 -32.46 -4.78
C GLU A 244 -4.02 -33.02 -5.31
N ASN A 245 -4.05 -33.79 -6.40
CA ASN A 245 -2.86 -34.33 -7.05
C ASN A 245 -1.99 -33.21 -7.64
N ALA A 246 -2.61 -32.24 -8.32
CA ALA A 246 -1.90 -31.10 -8.88
C ALA A 246 -1.21 -30.26 -7.80
N LEU A 247 -1.90 -29.97 -6.70
CA LEU A 247 -1.31 -29.26 -5.56
C LEU A 247 -0.23 -30.05 -4.83
N ALA A 248 -0.32 -31.37 -4.79
CA ALA A 248 0.76 -32.21 -4.27
C ALA A 248 2.01 -32.14 -5.15
N SER A 249 1.83 -32.16 -6.48
CA SER A 249 2.94 -31.99 -7.44
C SER A 249 3.55 -30.59 -7.31
N LEU A 250 2.72 -29.56 -7.27
CA LEU A 250 3.17 -28.18 -7.09
C LEU A 250 3.96 -27.99 -5.78
N ALA A 251 3.57 -28.67 -4.70
CA ALA A 251 4.29 -28.60 -3.43
C ALA A 251 5.73 -29.13 -3.54
N VAL A 252 5.94 -30.16 -4.35
CA VAL A 252 7.29 -30.70 -4.62
C VAL A 252 8.09 -29.72 -5.47
N GLN A 253 7.50 -29.18 -6.54
CA GLN A 253 8.13 -28.20 -7.40
C GLN A 253 8.50 -26.91 -6.65
N ALA A 254 7.61 -26.40 -5.79
CA ALA A 254 7.86 -25.25 -4.94
C ALA A 254 9.06 -25.46 -4.01
N GLY A 255 9.23 -26.68 -3.46
CA GLY A 255 10.40 -27.04 -2.69
C GLY A 255 11.69 -26.94 -3.50
N GLN A 256 11.70 -27.49 -4.71
CA GLN A 256 12.87 -27.47 -5.62
C GLN A 256 13.25 -26.04 -6.02
N VAL A 257 12.28 -25.19 -6.35
CA VAL A 257 12.53 -23.77 -6.70
C VAL A 257 13.16 -23.00 -5.56
N ILE A 258 12.72 -23.25 -4.33
CA ILE A 258 13.29 -22.61 -3.13
C ILE A 258 14.73 -23.09 -2.86
N ASP A 259 15.04 -24.35 -3.19
CA ASP A 259 16.37 -24.92 -3.07
C ASP A 259 17.32 -24.48 -4.20
N GLY A 260 16.84 -23.71 -5.18
CA GLY A 260 17.66 -23.06 -6.23
C GLY A 260 17.44 -23.54 -7.65
N ASP A 261 16.53 -24.48 -7.88
CA ASP A 261 16.19 -24.96 -9.23
C ASP A 261 15.02 -24.14 -9.80
N GLN A 262 15.36 -22.99 -10.41
CA GLN A 262 14.36 -22.00 -10.85
C GLN A 262 13.56 -22.39 -12.09
N ASP A 263 13.99 -23.41 -12.85
CA ASP A 263 13.37 -23.76 -14.13
C ASP A 263 12.16 -24.71 -14.01
N VAL A 264 11.93 -25.27 -12.83
CA VAL A 264 10.91 -26.32 -12.60
C VAL A 264 9.46 -25.78 -12.72
N LEU A 265 9.21 -24.49 -12.47
CA LEU A 265 7.88 -23.85 -12.60
C LEU A 265 7.64 -23.25 -14.00
N ALA A 266 8.59 -23.33 -14.91
CA ALA A 266 8.49 -22.77 -16.26
C ALA A 266 7.91 -23.77 -17.29
N SER A 267 7.67 -25.02 -16.89
CA SER A 267 7.06 -26.09 -17.70
C SER A 267 5.59 -26.31 -17.33
#